data_408ae1cc4502604331663d5049f92847
#
_entry.id   408ae1cc4502604331663d5049f92847
#
_cell.length_a   1.000
_cell.length_b   1.000
_cell.length_c   1.000
_cell.angle_alpha   90.00
_cell.angle_beta   90.00
_cell.angle_gamma   90.00
#
_symmetry.space_group_name_H-M   'P 1'
#
loop_
_entity.id
_entity.type
_entity.pdbx_description
1 polymer ?
#
loop_
_entity_poly.entity_id
_entity_poly.type
_entity_poly.pdbx_seq_one_letter_code
_entity_poly.pdbx_strand_id
1 'polypeptide(L)'
;MAGDEGAGERRPIVAGLYLISVIPQREVGAAVSEVHGAVALLPRGRWLLAVSGGRDSMVLLDAMASARSGEVAAVATFDHGTGAAARRACALVEREAETRALPVVTGRAPAGTASREADWRAARLGFLDQWARALDAVVVTGHTRDDQIETVVQRLLRDAGPRGLAGMHARGARPLLPVSRESVASYARARRVAFVEDPSNRSLTHQRNRVRLELLPALERVQPGFGDWCWDLSRRSAAWRAEADRVVDALGATLASADTLVVPVVALGALGAAEWRVLWPALAARVGVVMDRRGIERAAAWAPSARRGGSIQLSGGGRIECTGRTFVVRGNDAAP
;
A
#
# COMPACT_ATOMS: atom_id res chain seq x y z
N MET A 1 -35.97 -55.67 -45.14
CA MET A 1 -34.93 -55.01 -45.93
C MET A 1 -34.41 -53.85 -45.09
N ALA A 2 -33.35 -54.13 -44.48
CA ALA A 2 -32.09 -53.44 -44.31
C ALA A 2 -32.25 -52.03 -43.80
N GLY A 3 -32.06 -51.88 -42.51
CA GLY A 3 -31.72 -50.68 -41.81
C GLY A 3 -30.23 -50.49 -41.84
N ASP A 4 -29.77 -49.26 -41.93
CA ASP A 4 -28.39 -48.88 -41.78
C ASP A 4 -28.24 -48.08 -40.45
N GLU A 5 -27.45 -48.62 -39.52
CA GLU A 5 -27.12 -48.03 -38.27
C GLU A 5 -25.93 -47.07 -38.46
N GLY A 6 -26.17 -45.76 -38.40
CA GLY A 6 -25.14 -44.73 -38.40
C GLY A 6 -24.38 -44.66 -37.09
N ALA A 7 -23.15 -45.16 -37.08
CA ALA A 7 -22.21 -45.05 -35.99
C ALA A 7 -21.80 -43.58 -35.77
N GLY A 8 -22.16 -43.03 -34.62
CA GLY A 8 -21.71 -41.70 -34.16
C GLY A 8 -20.24 -41.71 -33.76
N GLU A 9 -19.40 -41.12 -34.59
CA GLU A 9 -17.99 -40.83 -34.24
C GLU A 9 -17.91 -39.85 -33.08
N ARG A 10 -17.44 -40.36 -31.92
CA ARG A 10 -17.00 -39.53 -30.80
C ARG A 10 -15.69 -38.87 -31.18
N ARG A 11 -15.72 -37.55 -31.44
CA ARG A 11 -14.51 -36.75 -31.56
C ARG A 11 -13.80 -36.69 -30.21
N PRO A 12 -12.46 -36.90 -30.16
CA PRO A 12 -11.69 -36.76 -28.92
C PRO A 12 -11.63 -35.29 -28.53
N ILE A 13 -11.91 -35.01 -27.24
CA ILE A 13 -11.69 -33.74 -26.62
C ILE A 13 -10.17 -33.52 -26.60
N VAL A 14 -9.68 -32.66 -27.47
CA VAL A 14 -8.29 -32.21 -27.47
C VAL A 14 -8.13 -31.35 -26.23
N ALA A 15 -7.42 -31.88 -25.23
CA ALA A 15 -6.94 -31.13 -24.08
C ALA A 15 -6.13 -29.94 -24.59
N GLY A 16 -6.56 -28.73 -24.24
CA GLY A 16 -5.89 -27.50 -24.64
C GLY A 16 -4.44 -27.50 -24.18
N LEU A 17 -3.53 -27.63 -25.10
CA LEU A 17 -2.13 -27.29 -24.93
C LEU A 17 -2.07 -25.80 -24.63
N TYR A 18 -1.85 -25.46 -23.35
CA TYR A 18 -1.37 -24.13 -22.99
C TYR A 18 -0.01 -23.95 -23.67
N LEU A 19 0.02 -23.11 -24.68
CA LEU A 19 1.25 -22.58 -25.23
C LEU A 19 1.99 -21.89 -24.08
N ILE A 20 2.97 -22.60 -23.51
CA ILE A 20 4.00 -22.00 -22.66
C ILE A 20 4.78 -21.10 -23.62
N SER A 21 4.45 -19.81 -23.65
CA SER A 21 5.26 -18.82 -24.34
C SER A 21 6.67 -18.90 -23.74
N VAL A 22 7.62 -19.36 -24.52
CA VAL A 22 9.05 -19.41 -24.16
C VAL A 22 9.51 -17.97 -24.04
N ILE A 23 9.60 -17.46 -22.80
CA ILE A 23 10.14 -16.13 -22.54
C ILE A 23 11.64 -16.20 -22.85
N PRO A 24 12.19 -15.24 -23.60
CA PRO A 24 13.60 -15.21 -23.91
C PRO A 24 14.43 -15.20 -22.62
N GLN A 25 15.50 -15.99 -22.54
CA GLN A 25 16.36 -16.07 -21.34
C GLN A 25 16.92 -14.71 -20.91
N ARG A 26 17.07 -13.75 -21.84
CA ARG A 26 17.47 -12.36 -21.55
C ARG A 26 16.43 -11.62 -20.70
N GLU A 27 15.15 -11.80 -20.96
CA GLU A 27 14.06 -11.16 -20.18
C GLU A 27 13.97 -11.75 -18.79
N VAL A 28 14.21 -13.04 -18.64
CA VAL A 28 14.26 -13.74 -17.36
C VAL A 28 15.40 -13.20 -16.47
N GLY A 29 16.60 -13.04 -17.05
CA GLY A 29 17.74 -12.46 -16.34
C GLY A 29 17.50 -11.00 -15.93
N ALA A 30 16.86 -10.21 -16.81
CA ALA A 30 16.52 -8.83 -16.53
C ALA A 30 15.53 -8.70 -15.34
N ALA A 31 14.48 -9.51 -15.29
CA ALA A 31 13.51 -9.49 -14.20
C ALA A 31 14.14 -9.88 -12.84
N VAL A 32 15.05 -10.86 -12.84
CA VAL A 32 15.79 -11.24 -11.63
C VAL A 32 16.69 -10.09 -11.16
N SER A 33 17.42 -9.45 -12.08
CA SER A 33 18.28 -8.31 -11.76
C SER A 33 17.48 -7.10 -11.27
N GLU A 34 16.32 -6.81 -11.87
CA GLU A 34 15.43 -5.72 -11.48
C GLU A 34 14.91 -5.91 -10.04
N VAL A 35 14.39 -7.08 -9.72
CA VAL A 35 13.86 -7.38 -8.38
C VAL A 35 14.98 -7.36 -7.33
N HIS A 36 16.13 -7.99 -7.60
CA HIS A 36 17.28 -7.94 -6.68
C HIS A 36 17.83 -6.53 -6.52
N GLY A 37 17.94 -5.76 -7.59
CA GLY A 37 18.32 -4.35 -7.56
C GLY A 37 17.37 -3.53 -6.69
N ALA A 38 16.08 -3.77 -6.82
CA ALA A 38 15.05 -3.08 -6.04
C ALA A 38 15.16 -3.37 -4.51
N VAL A 39 15.40 -4.61 -4.10
CA VAL A 39 15.60 -4.92 -2.67
C VAL A 39 16.97 -4.46 -2.16
N ALA A 40 17.99 -4.39 -3.03
CA ALA A 40 19.31 -3.89 -2.66
C ALA A 40 19.32 -2.38 -2.34
N LEU A 41 18.37 -1.61 -2.89
CA LEU A 41 18.22 -0.18 -2.62
C LEU A 41 17.62 0.12 -1.23
N LEU A 42 17.10 -0.86 -0.51
CA LEU A 42 16.69 -0.64 0.89
C LEU A 42 17.91 -0.20 1.73
N PRO A 43 17.76 0.77 2.62
CA PRO A 43 18.83 1.12 3.56
C PRO A 43 19.21 -0.09 4.42
N ARG A 44 20.35 -0.04 5.10
CA ARG A 44 20.70 -1.04 6.12
C ARG A 44 19.69 -0.98 7.26
N GLY A 45 19.25 -2.14 7.77
CA GLY A 45 18.25 -2.16 8.83
C GLY A 45 17.72 -3.55 9.16
N ARG A 46 16.80 -3.62 10.11
CA ARG A 46 16.08 -4.83 10.48
C ARG A 46 14.69 -4.81 9.82
N TRP A 47 14.34 -5.88 9.13
CA TRP A 47 13.13 -5.92 8.31
C TRP A 47 12.16 -7.00 8.78
N LEU A 48 10.90 -6.64 9.01
CA LEU A 48 9.78 -7.54 9.20
C LEU A 48 9.05 -7.70 7.87
N LEU A 49 9.19 -8.86 7.22
CA LEU A 49 8.57 -9.10 5.91
C LEU A 49 7.10 -9.48 6.08
N ALA A 50 6.17 -8.65 5.62
CA ALA A 50 4.75 -8.97 5.61
C ALA A 50 4.42 -9.81 4.38
N VAL A 51 4.23 -11.11 4.56
CA VAL A 51 4.06 -12.10 3.49
C VAL A 51 2.68 -12.75 3.59
N SER A 52 1.85 -12.57 2.57
CA SER A 52 0.48 -13.11 2.52
C SER A 52 0.35 -14.46 1.83
N GLY A 53 1.45 -15.02 1.31
CA GLY A 53 1.44 -16.23 0.50
C GLY A 53 1.07 -16.03 -0.98
N GLY A 54 0.64 -14.82 -1.37
CA GLY A 54 0.43 -14.46 -2.76
C GLY A 54 1.74 -14.15 -3.49
N ARG A 55 1.72 -14.24 -4.84
CA ARG A 55 2.92 -14.16 -5.69
C ARG A 55 3.85 -13.02 -5.33
N ASP A 56 3.36 -11.81 -5.25
CA ASP A 56 4.20 -10.61 -5.11
C ASP A 56 4.90 -10.59 -3.73
N SER A 57 4.22 -11.04 -2.68
CA SER A 57 4.79 -11.18 -1.34
C SER A 57 5.77 -12.35 -1.22
N MET A 58 5.54 -13.45 -1.95
CA MET A 58 6.48 -14.58 -1.98
C MET A 58 7.74 -14.26 -2.78
N VAL A 59 7.63 -13.45 -3.84
CA VAL A 59 8.79 -12.89 -4.56
C VAL A 59 9.60 -11.97 -3.65
N LEU A 60 8.95 -11.12 -2.85
CA LEU A 60 9.64 -10.31 -1.85
C LEU A 60 10.42 -11.19 -0.87
N LEU A 61 9.79 -12.26 -0.34
CA LEU A 61 10.44 -13.21 0.56
C LEU A 61 11.70 -13.84 -0.08
N ASP A 62 11.57 -14.39 -1.29
CA ASP A 62 12.68 -15.03 -2.00
C ASP A 62 13.82 -14.05 -2.28
N ALA A 63 13.50 -12.84 -2.77
CA ALA A 63 14.50 -11.83 -3.07
C ALA A 63 15.22 -11.31 -1.83
N MET A 64 14.51 -11.06 -0.73
CA MET A 64 15.11 -10.63 0.55
C MET A 64 15.95 -11.74 1.18
N ALA A 65 15.48 -12.97 1.17
CA ALA A 65 16.25 -14.12 1.66
C ALA A 65 17.53 -14.36 0.85
N SER A 66 17.48 -14.16 -0.47
CA SER A 66 18.65 -14.35 -1.34
C SER A 66 19.67 -13.22 -1.22
N ALA A 67 19.24 -11.98 -1.08
CA ALA A 67 20.12 -10.82 -1.17
C ALA A 67 20.46 -10.21 0.20
N ARG A 68 19.61 -10.38 1.22
CA ARG A 68 19.68 -9.66 2.51
C ARG A 68 19.20 -10.48 3.71
N SER A 69 19.42 -11.79 3.73
CA SER A 69 18.92 -12.70 4.78
C SER A 69 19.30 -12.25 6.19
N GLY A 70 20.51 -11.75 6.41
CA GLY A 70 20.99 -11.27 7.72
C GLY A 70 20.30 -10.02 8.24
N GLU A 71 19.49 -9.34 7.41
CA GLU A 71 18.72 -8.17 7.80
C GLU A 71 17.22 -8.49 8.01
N VAL A 72 16.79 -9.72 7.71
CA VAL A 72 15.41 -10.17 7.95
C VAL A 72 15.25 -10.55 9.41
N ALA A 73 14.55 -9.72 10.17
CA ALA A 73 14.27 -9.97 11.58
C ALA A 73 13.24 -11.10 11.76
N ALA A 74 12.20 -11.11 10.93
CA ALA A 74 11.22 -12.20 10.83
C ALA A 74 10.37 -12.07 9.56
N VAL A 75 9.71 -13.18 9.20
CA VAL A 75 8.62 -13.24 8.21
C VAL A 75 7.30 -13.26 8.97
N ALA A 76 6.42 -12.32 8.68
CA ALA A 76 5.10 -12.20 9.31
C ALA A 76 4.01 -12.60 8.33
N THR A 77 3.20 -13.59 8.70
CA THR A 77 2.00 -14.00 7.95
C THR A 77 0.76 -13.88 8.83
N PHE A 78 -0.41 -13.62 8.21
CA PHE A 78 -1.64 -13.38 8.94
C PHE A 78 -2.83 -14.07 8.29
N ASP A 79 -3.46 -14.99 9.02
CA ASP A 79 -4.70 -15.66 8.62
C ASP A 79 -5.91 -14.79 8.96
N HIS A 80 -6.58 -14.28 7.93
CA HIS A 80 -7.83 -13.51 8.08
C HIS A 80 -9.04 -14.34 8.50
N GLY A 81 -8.90 -15.67 8.60
CA GLY A 81 -10.00 -16.57 8.92
C GLY A 81 -10.98 -16.79 7.78
N THR A 82 -10.63 -16.42 6.53
CA THR A 82 -11.50 -16.48 5.35
C THR A 82 -11.62 -17.88 4.73
N GLY A 83 -11.01 -18.88 5.34
CA GLY A 83 -11.19 -20.28 4.94
C GLY A 83 -9.90 -21.03 4.58
N ALA A 84 -10.05 -22.14 3.83
CA ALA A 84 -8.94 -23.05 3.55
C ALA A 84 -7.83 -22.43 2.69
N ALA A 85 -8.16 -21.48 1.80
CA ALA A 85 -7.16 -20.81 0.97
C ALA A 85 -6.21 -19.96 1.81
N ALA A 86 -6.73 -19.18 2.78
CA ALA A 86 -5.92 -18.38 3.69
C ALA A 86 -5.00 -19.25 4.56
N ARG A 87 -5.51 -20.37 5.09
CA ARG A 87 -4.69 -21.33 5.86
C ARG A 87 -3.58 -21.94 5.01
N ARG A 88 -3.87 -22.35 3.76
CA ARG A 88 -2.83 -22.88 2.84
C ARG A 88 -1.76 -21.83 2.54
N ALA A 89 -2.15 -20.56 2.39
CA ALA A 89 -1.23 -19.47 2.15
C ALA A 89 -0.30 -19.27 3.35
N CYS A 90 -0.80 -19.24 4.58
CA CYS A 90 0.03 -19.14 5.79
C CYS A 90 0.99 -20.34 5.93
N ALA A 91 0.48 -21.58 5.76
CA ALA A 91 1.30 -22.78 5.82
C ALA A 91 2.41 -22.81 4.75
N LEU A 92 2.14 -22.25 3.55
CA LEU A 92 3.17 -22.07 2.52
C LEU A 92 4.24 -21.10 2.99
N VAL A 93 3.86 -19.95 3.54
CA VAL A 93 4.81 -18.94 4.03
C VAL A 93 5.69 -19.50 5.14
N GLU A 94 5.11 -20.21 6.11
CA GLU A 94 5.84 -20.86 7.21
C GLU A 94 6.90 -21.82 6.67
N ARG A 95 6.52 -22.75 5.81
CA ARG A 95 7.43 -23.71 5.19
C ARG A 95 8.57 -23.04 4.40
N GLU A 96 8.23 -22.01 3.61
CA GLU A 96 9.22 -21.32 2.79
C GLU A 96 10.17 -20.46 3.63
N ALA A 97 9.72 -19.91 4.75
CA ALA A 97 10.58 -19.22 5.70
C ALA A 97 11.51 -20.18 6.44
N GLU A 98 10.98 -21.31 6.92
CA GLU A 98 11.76 -22.38 7.57
C GLU A 98 12.85 -22.94 6.65
N THR A 99 12.51 -23.22 5.37
CA THR A 99 13.48 -23.70 4.38
C THR A 99 14.65 -22.72 4.17
N ARG A 100 14.43 -21.43 4.43
CA ARG A 100 15.46 -20.38 4.33
C ARG A 100 16.09 -20.01 5.67
N ALA A 101 15.78 -20.76 6.72
CA ALA A 101 16.23 -20.52 8.10
C ALA A 101 15.88 -19.09 8.60
N LEU A 102 14.74 -18.55 8.18
CA LEU A 102 14.22 -17.24 8.61
C LEU A 102 13.21 -17.43 9.75
N PRO A 103 13.26 -16.62 10.82
CA PRO A 103 12.24 -16.61 11.86
C PRO A 103 10.87 -16.29 11.25
N VAL A 104 9.81 -16.95 11.72
CA VAL A 104 8.45 -16.72 11.29
C VAL A 104 7.54 -16.39 12.46
N VAL A 105 6.63 -15.44 12.26
CA VAL A 105 5.56 -15.09 13.19
C VAL A 105 4.23 -15.16 12.47
N THR A 106 3.28 -15.89 13.07
CA THR A 106 1.96 -16.10 12.48
C THR A 106 0.90 -15.46 13.37
N GLY A 107 0.03 -14.66 12.75
CA GLY A 107 -1.14 -14.08 13.40
C GLY A 107 -2.43 -14.62 12.80
N ARG A 108 -3.52 -14.47 13.56
CA ARG A 108 -4.85 -14.82 13.11
C ARG A 108 -5.87 -13.79 13.56
N ALA A 109 -6.85 -13.50 12.70
CA ALA A 109 -7.97 -12.65 13.07
C ALA A 109 -8.75 -13.30 14.23
N PRO A 110 -9.16 -12.52 15.27
CA PRO A 110 -9.99 -13.01 16.35
C PRO A 110 -11.30 -13.65 15.82
N ALA A 111 -11.75 -14.71 16.48
CA ALA A 111 -13.04 -15.32 16.15
C ALA A 111 -14.16 -14.27 16.32
N GLY A 112 -15.05 -14.15 15.33
CA GLY A 112 -16.12 -13.17 15.33
C GLY A 112 -15.73 -11.77 14.83
N THR A 113 -14.49 -11.58 14.31
CA THR A 113 -14.15 -10.35 13.59
C THR A 113 -15.18 -10.13 12.48
N ALA A 114 -15.82 -8.96 12.50
CA ALA A 114 -16.83 -8.60 11.51
C ALA A 114 -16.27 -8.79 10.09
N SER A 115 -17.12 -9.27 9.17
CA SER A 115 -16.70 -9.66 7.81
C SER A 115 -16.32 -8.50 6.90
N ARG A 116 -16.00 -7.32 7.46
CA ARG A 116 -15.60 -6.14 6.70
C ARG A 116 -14.10 -6.17 6.42
N GLU A 117 -13.74 -5.87 5.20
CA GLU A 117 -12.33 -5.74 4.78
C GLU A 117 -11.52 -4.77 5.66
N ALA A 118 -12.17 -3.70 6.16
CA ALA A 118 -11.55 -2.72 7.04
C ALA A 118 -11.10 -3.33 8.38
N ASP A 119 -11.92 -4.21 8.98
CA ASP A 119 -11.65 -4.81 10.28
C ASP A 119 -10.49 -5.83 10.17
N TRP A 120 -10.47 -6.63 9.10
CA TRP A 120 -9.36 -7.54 8.81
C TRP A 120 -8.04 -6.78 8.55
N ARG A 121 -8.16 -5.65 7.84
CA ARG A 121 -7.01 -4.78 7.59
C ARG A 121 -6.47 -4.18 8.89
N ALA A 122 -7.35 -3.71 9.79
CA ALA A 122 -6.97 -3.16 11.08
C ALA A 122 -6.28 -4.22 11.96
N ALA A 123 -6.87 -5.42 12.08
CA ALA A 123 -6.27 -6.54 12.83
C ALA A 123 -4.88 -6.92 12.30
N ARG A 124 -4.72 -7.02 10.98
CA ARG A 124 -3.42 -7.30 10.36
C ARG A 124 -2.40 -6.20 10.63
N LEU A 125 -2.80 -4.93 10.53
CA LEU A 125 -1.88 -3.82 10.79
C LEU A 125 -1.46 -3.79 12.26
N GLY A 126 -2.38 -4.02 13.20
CA GLY A 126 -2.06 -4.11 14.62
C GLY A 126 -1.07 -5.24 14.92
N PHE A 127 -1.26 -6.42 14.32
CA PHE A 127 -0.33 -7.54 14.42
C PHE A 127 1.06 -7.19 13.87
N LEU A 128 1.15 -6.58 12.70
CA LEU A 128 2.42 -6.17 12.11
C LEU A 128 3.13 -5.10 12.94
N ASP A 129 2.40 -4.11 13.45
CA ASP A 129 2.92 -3.06 14.32
C ASP A 129 3.46 -3.60 15.65
N GLN A 130 2.75 -4.56 16.26
CA GLN A 130 3.18 -5.22 17.49
C GLN A 130 4.54 -5.91 17.29
N TRP A 131 4.67 -6.72 16.24
CA TRP A 131 5.91 -7.45 15.97
C TRP A 131 7.03 -6.53 15.49
N ALA A 132 6.72 -5.50 14.71
CA ALA A 132 7.70 -4.52 14.29
C ALA A 132 8.36 -3.83 15.49
N ARG A 133 7.56 -3.43 16.50
CA ARG A 133 8.07 -2.84 17.75
C ARG A 133 8.87 -3.87 18.57
N ALA A 134 8.34 -5.09 18.74
CA ALA A 134 8.99 -6.13 19.53
C ALA A 134 10.36 -6.53 18.95
N LEU A 135 10.54 -6.49 17.64
CA LEU A 135 11.76 -6.86 16.95
C LEU A 135 12.67 -5.66 16.62
N ASP A 136 12.27 -4.44 16.95
CA ASP A 136 12.91 -3.20 16.49
C ASP A 136 13.16 -3.24 14.97
N ALA A 137 12.11 -3.52 14.21
CA ALA A 137 12.17 -3.74 12.78
C ALA A 137 11.16 -2.89 12.02
N VAL A 138 11.45 -2.61 10.76
CA VAL A 138 10.53 -1.89 9.87
C VAL A 138 9.76 -2.89 9.00
N VAL A 139 8.44 -2.70 8.89
CA VAL A 139 7.59 -3.56 8.05
C VAL A 139 7.87 -3.32 6.56
N VAL A 140 8.14 -4.40 5.83
CA VAL A 140 8.33 -4.42 4.38
C VAL A 140 7.19 -5.18 3.70
N THR A 141 6.66 -4.64 2.61
CA THR A 141 5.56 -5.25 1.86
C THR A 141 5.86 -5.37 0.37
N GLY A 142 5.31 -6.40 -0.28
CA GLY A 142 5.54 -6.73 -1.70
C GLY A 142 4.61 -5.98 -2.67
N HIS A 143 4.28 -4.70 -2.41
CA HIS A 143 3.49 -3.92 -3.35
C HIS A 143 4.31 -3.53 -4.58
N THR A 144 3.68 -3.56 -5.74
CA THR A 144 4.29 -3.33 -7.05
C THR A 144 3.90 -1.96 -7.64
N ARG A 145 4.47 -1.60 -8.79
CA ARG A 145 4.13 -0.42 -9.58
C ARG A 145 2.65 -0.40 -9.96
N ASP A 146 2.13 -1.55 -10.37
CA ASP A 146 0.70 -1.69 -10.73
C ASP A 146 -0.22 -1.42 -9.52
N ASP A 147 0.15 -1.86 -8.32
CA ASP A 147 -0.61 -1.56 -7.11
C ASP A 147 -0.64 -0.06 -6.80
N GLN A 148 0.44 0.64 -7.08
CA GLN A 148 0.50 2.09 -6.95
C GLN A 148 -0.40 2.78 -7.98
N ILE A 149 -0.35 2.36 -9.24
CA ILE A 149 -1.23 2.89 -10.30
C ILE A 149 -2.70 2.68 -9.94
N GLU A 150 -3.09 1.46 -9.54
CA GLU A 150 -4.43 1.15 -9.04
C GLU A 150 -4.84 2.09 -7.89
N THR A 151 -3.93 2.35 -6.96
CA THR A 151 -4.17 3.24 -5.81
C THR A 151 -4.36 4.68 -6.24
N VAL A 152 -3.58 5.17 -7.20
CA VAL A 152 -3.72 6.53 -7.75
C VAL A 152 -5.08 6.70 -8.42
N VAL A 153 -5.48 5.75 -9.27
CA VAL A 153 -6.80 5.79 -9.93
C VAL A 153 -7.93 5.78 -8.90
N GLN A 154 -7.88 4.90 -7.89
CA GLN A 154 -8.89 4.90 -6.82
C GLN A 154 -8.97 6.23 -6.06
N ARG A 155 -7.83 6.91 -5.89
CA ARG A 155 -7.77 8.20 -5.20
C ARG A 155 -8.27 9.35 -6.07
N LEU A 156 -7.97 9.33 -7.38
CA LEU A 156 -8.55 10.27 -8.35
C LEU A 156 -10.08 10.15 -8.37
N LEU A 157 -10.63 8.95 -8.38
CA LEU A 157 -12.08 8.71 -8.31
C LEU A 157 -12.73 9.21 -7.01
N ARG A 158 -11.94 9.45 -5.96
CA ARG A 158 -12.39 10.01 -4.67
C ARG A 158 -12.02 11.46 -4.48
N ASP A 159 -11.67 12.17 -5.55
CA ASP A 159 -11.23 13.58 -5.52
C ASP A 159 -10.08 13.86 -4.52
N ALA A 160 -9.11 12.94 -4.44
CA ALA A 160 -7.97 13.13 -3.56
C ALA A 160 -7.06 14.24 -4.10
N GLY A 161 -6.67 15.15 -3.20
CA GLY A 161 -5.70 16.21 -3.49
C GLY A 161 -4.25 15.68 -3.65
N PRO A 162 -3.30 16.56 -4.01
CA PRO A 162 -1.92 16.19 -4.31
C PRO A 162 -1.26 15.33 -3.22
N ARG A 163 -1.44 15.67 -1.93
CA ARG A 163 -0.91 14.88 -0.81
C ARG A 163 -1.44 13.44 -0.81
N GLY A 164 -2.69 13.26 -1.16
CA GLY A 164 -3.32 11.94 -1.29
C GLY A 164 -2.74 11.14 -2.46
N LEU A 165 -2.50 11.77 -3.61
CA LEU A 165 -2.03 11.12 -4.83
C LEU A 165 -0.61 10.54 -4.72
N ALA A 166 0.18 10.92 -3.71
CA ALA A 166 1.46 10.27 -3.39
C ALA A 166 1.31 8.74 -3.16
N GLY A 167 0.13 8.28 -2.79
CA GLY A 167 -0.17 6.86 -2.69
C GLY A 167 0.70 6.13 -1.69
N MET A 168 1.26 5.02 -2.14
CA MET A 168 2.10 4.15 -1.33
C MET A 168 3.53 4.68 -1.15
N HIS A 169 3.98 5.67 -1.95
CA HIS A 169 5.27 6.33 -1.73
C HIS A 169 5.36 7.04 -0.37
N ALA A 170 4.21 7.36 0.21
CA ALA A 170 4.15 8.21 1.40
C ALA A 170 4.62 7.55 2.71
N ARG A 171 4.57 6.24 2.83
CA ARG A 171 4.88 5.53 4.09
C ARG A 171 5.30 4.08 3.86
N GLY A 172 6.19 3.55 4.72
CA GLY A 172 6.60 2.15 4.78
C GLY A 172 7.58 1.72 3.69
N ALA A 173 8.28 0.63 3.94
CA ALA A 173 9.25 0.06 3.01
C ALA A 173 8.55 -0.83 1.97
N ARG A 174 8.70 -0.51 0.70
CA ARG A 174 8.13 -1.23 -0.44
C ARG A 174 9.15 -1.31 -1.57
N PRO A 175 10.15 -2.19 -1.45
CA PRO A 175 11.22 -2.26 -2.45
C PRO A 175 10.70 -2.57 -3.85
N LEU A 176 9.65 -3.39 -3.97
CA LEU A 176 9.07 -3.76 -5.26
C LEU A 176 8.15 -2.69 -5.87
N LEU A 177 7.98 -1.54 -5.20
CA LEU A 177 7.08 -0.50 -5.70
C LEU A 177 7.45 0.04 -7.10
N PRO A 178 8.73 0.15 -7.50
CA PRO A 178 9.07 0.53 -8.88
C PRO A 178 8.97 -0.62 -9.89
N VAL A 179 8.86 -1.88 -9.42
CA VAL A 179 8.87 -3.08 -10.24
C VAL A 179 7.46 -3.38 -10.77
N SER A 180 7.34 -3.71 -12.06
CA SER A 180 6.06 -4.08 -12.66
C SER A 180 5.57 -5.45 -12.18
N ARG A 181 4.26 -5.66 -12.19
CA ARG A 181 3.66 -6.97 -11.90
C ARG A 181 4.12 -8.05 -12.90
N GLU A 182 4.43 -7.66 -14.12
CA GLU A 182 4.97 -8.56 -15.15
C GLU A 182 6.39 -9.01 -14.80
N SER A 183 7.27 -8.10 -14.41
CA SER A 183 8.62 -8.42 -13.93
C SER A 183 8.58 -9.33 -12.70
N VAL A 184 7.67 -9.05 -11.74
CA VAL A 184 7.45 -9.91 -10.57
C VAL A 184 6.99 -11.31 -10.99
N ALA A 185 6.09 -11.43 -11.97
CA ALA A 185 5.64 -12.71 -12.49
C ALA A 185 6.77 -13.47 -13.23
N SER A 186 7.61 -12.76 -13.97
CA SER A 186 8.78 -13.32 -14.66
C SER A 186 9.84 -13.80 -13.66
N TYR A 187 10.09 -13.03 -12.61
CA TYR A 187 10.94 -13.45 -11.49
C TYR A 187 10.41 -14.74 -10.84
N ALA A 188 9.11 -14.77 -10.50
CA ALA A 188 8.51 -15.94 -9.84
C ALA A 188 8.68 -17.22 -10.68
N ARG A 189 8.51 -17.13 -12.02
CA ARG A 189 8.75 -18.25 -12.94
C ARG A 189 10.22 -18.65 -12.97
N ALA A 190 11.12 -17.67 -13.11
CA ALA A 190 12.57 -17.90 -13.20
C ALA A 190 13.14 -18.60 -11.96
N ARG A 191 12.70 -18.16 -10.80
CA ARG A 191 13.14 -18.64 -9.50
C ARG A 191 12.30 -19.80 -8.95
N ARG A 192 11.24 -20.21 -9.69
CA ARG A 192 10.29 -21.25 -9.27
C ARG A 192 9.68 -20.96 -7.89
N VAL A 193 9.36 -19.68 -7.65
CA VAL A 193 8.78 -19.26 -6.37
C VAL A 193 7.37 -19.83 -6.25
N ALA A 194 7.14 -20.60 -5.18
CA ALA A 194 5.81 -21.13 -4.86
C ALA A 194 4.91 -20.02 -4.29
N PHE A 195 3.64 -19.99 -4.70
CA PHE A 195 2.63 -19.07 -4.16
C PHE A 195 1.23 -19.65 -4.28
N VAL A 196 0.28 -19.09 -3.54
CA VAL A 196 -1.15 -19.43 -3.61
C VAL A 196 -1.87 -18.35 -4.41
N GLU A 197 -2.64 -18.75 -5.41
CA GLU A 197 -3.57 -17.85 -6.08
C GLU A 197 -4.86 -17.74 -5.26
N ASP A 198 -5.23 -16.50 -4.90
CA ASP A 198 -6.50 -16.23 -4.23
C ASP A 198 -7.59 -16.01 -5.31
N PRO A 199 -8.63 -16.86 -5.35
CA PRO A 199 -9.72 -16.71 -6.31
C PRO A 199 -10.42 -15.35 -6.23
N SER A 200 -10.41 -14.69 -5.07
CA SER A 200 -11.00 -13.36 -4.87
C SER A 200 -10.35 -12.26 -5.73
N ASN A 201 -9.11 -12.48 -6.20
CA ASN A 201 -8.40 -11.55 -7.09
C ASN A 201 -9.10 -11.32 -8.45
N ARG A 202 -10.02 -12.21 -8.82
CA ARG A 202 -10.82 -12.11 -10.06
C ARG A 202 -12.23 -11.58 -9.82
N SER A 203 -12.64 -11.42 -8.56
CA SER A 203 -13.99 -10.98 -8.22
C SER A 203 -14.17 -9.48 -8.47
N LEU A 204 -15.14 -9.09 -9.27
CA LEU A 204 -15.49 -7.69 -9.55
C LEU A 204 -16.31 -7.03 -8.44
N THR A 205 -16.60 -7.73 -7.35
CA THR A 205 -17.28 -7.13 -6.19
C THR A 205 -16.42 -6.06 -5.52
N HIS A 206 -15.10 -6.22 -5.56
CA HIS A 206 -14.14 -5.27 -4.98
C HIS A 206 -13.80 -4.14 -5.96
N GLN A 207 -13.92 -2.89 -5.51
CA GLN A 207 -13.59 -1.71 -6.32
C GLN A 207 -12.18 -1.80 -6.93
N ARG A 208 -11.21 -2.32 -6.19
CA ARG A 208 -9.84 -2.46 -6.66
C ARG A 208 -9.73 -3.37 -7.88
N ASN A 209 -10.43 -4.50 -7.86
CA ASN A 209 -10.43 -5.44 -8.98
C ASN A 209 -11.12 -4.84 -10.21
N ARG A 210 -12.22 -4.08 -10.04
CA ARG A 210 -12.83 -3.34 -11.17
C ARG A 210 -11.88 -2.32 -11.77
N VAL A 211 -11.17 -1.57 -10.95
CA VAL A 211 -10.14 -0.64 -11.45
C VAL A 211 -9.09 -1.38 -12.26
N ARG A 212 -8.58 -2.49 -11.75
CA ARG A 212 -7.52 -3.29 -12.37
C ARG A 212 -7.96 -4.00 -13.65
N LEU A 213 -9.14 -4.64 -13.62
CA LEU A 213 -9.56 -5.56 -14.68
C LEU A 213 -10.41 -4.89 -15.77
N GLU A 214 -11.06 -3.75 -15.46
CA GLU A 214 -11.96 -3.07 -16.38
C GLU A 214 -11.51 -1.65 -16.68
N LEU A 215 -11.34 -0.80 -15.68
CA LEU A 215 -11.12 0.64 -15.88
C LEU A 215 -9.73 0.94 -16.43
N LEU A 216 -8.66 0.43 -15.83
CA LEU A 216 -7.29 0.67 -16.30
C LEU A 216 -7.07 0.18 -17.74
N PRO A 217 -7.48 -1.05 -18.11
CA PRO A 217 -7.38 -1.48 -19.52
C PRO A 217 -8.20 -0.62 -20.48
N ALA A 218 -9.36 -0.10 -20.04
CA ALA A 218 -10.15 0.82 -20.88
C ALA A 218 -9.45 2.17 -21.07
N LEU A 219 -8.87 2.73 -20.00
CA LEU A 219 -8.11 3.98 -20.05
C LEU A 219 -6.86 3.85 -20.90
N GLU A 220 -6.12 2.73 -20.79
CA GLU A 220 -4.95 2.47 -21.62
C GLU A 220 -5.28 2.36 -23.13
N ARG A 221 -6.48 1.82 -23.48
CA ARG A 221 -6.92 1.79 -24.88
C ARG A 221 -7.26 3.18 -25.44
N VAL A 222 -7.80 4.06 -24.60
CA VAL A 222 -8.17 5.43 -25.00
C VAL A 222 -6.98 6.36 -24.98
N GLN A 223 -6.11 6.20 -24.00
CA GLN A 223 -4.90 7.00 -23.75
C GLN A 223 -3.73 6.08 -23.43
N PRO A 224 -3.00 5.57 -24.43
CA PRO A 224 -1.80 4.77 -24.22
C PRO A 224 -0.79 5.50 -23.33
N GLY A 225 -0.24 4.81 -22.34
CA GLY A 225 0.65 5.37 -21.34
C GLY A 225 -0.06 6.02 -20.14
N PHE A 226 -1.38 5.82 -19.98
CA PHE A 226 -2.12 6.34 -18.84
C PHE A 226 -1.58 5.82 -17.49
N GLY A 227 -1.18 4.55 -17.42
CA GLY A 227 -0.54 3.98 -16.23
C GLY A 227 0.77 4.66 -15.89
N ASP A 228 1.59 4.94 -16.90
CA ASP A 228 2.87 5.66 -16.74
C ASP A 228 2.63 7.08 -16.25
N TRP A 229 1.62 7.76 -16.80
CA TRP A 229 1.21 9.07 -16.32
C TRP A 229 0.77 9.03 -14.85
N CYS A 230 -0.05 8.04 -14.44
CA CYS A 230 -0.44 7.85 -13.03
C CYS A 230 0.77 7.62 -12.12
N TRP A 231 1.73 6.81 -12.58
CA TRP A 231 2.98 6.56 -11.86
C TRP A 231 3.75 7.86 -11.65
N ASP A 232 3.98 8.64 -12.70
CA ASP A 232 4.71 9.91 -12.61
C ASP A 232 3.97 10.95 -11.78
N LEU A 233 2.64 11.00 -11.88
CA LEU A 233 1.81 11.83 -11.00
C LEU A 233 2.05 11.48 -9.54
N SER A 234 2.08 10.20 -9.20
CA SER A 234 2.30 9.76 -7.82
C SER A 234 3.70 10.11 -7.29
N ARG A 235 4.72 10.00 -8.14
CA ARG A 235 6.09 10.39 -7.79
C ARG A 235 6.23 11.90 -7.53
N ARG A 236 5.67 12.72 -8.42
CA ARG A 236 5.61 14.18 -8.23
C ARG A 236 4.84 14.57 -6.97
N SER A 237 3.72 13.90 -6.72
CA SER A 237 2.92 14.10 -5.49
C SER A 237 3.69 13.69 -4.24
N ALA A 238 4.50 12.64 -4.29
CA ALA A 238 5.36 12.21 -3.18
C ALA A 238 6.48 13.22 -2.89
N ALA A 239 7.13 13.72 -3.93
CA ALA A 239 8.16 14.76 -3.79
C ALA A 239 7.57 16.06 -3.19
N TRP A 240 6.43 16.51 -3.72
CA TRP A 240 5.70 17.66 -3.18
C TRP A 240 5.30 17.46 -1.72
N ARG A 241 4.80 16.27 -1.37
CA ARG A 241 4.45 15.92 0.01
C ARG A 241 5.66 16.00 0.95
N ALA A 242 6.80 15.44 0.52
CA ALA A 242 8.04 15.48 1.30
C ALA A 242 8.52 16.91 1.52
N GLU A 243 8.36 17.80 0.52
CA GLU A 243 8.67 19.22 0.65
C GLU A 243 7.75 19.90 1.66
N ALA A 244 6.43 19.70 1.55
CA ALA A 244 5.47 20.24 2.52
C ALA A 244 5.76 19.75 3.96
N ASP A 245 6.15 18.48 4.12
CA ASP A 245 6.52 17.92 5.42
C ASP A 245 7.80 18.57 5.98
N ARG A 246 8.82 18.86 5.13
CA ARG A 246 10.04 19.61 5.53
C ARG A 246 9.73 21.05 5.95
N VAL A 247 8.85 21.72 5.22
CA VAL A 247 8.40 23.07 5.61
C VAL A 247 7.73 23.03 7.00
N VAL A 248 6.85 22.07 7.25
CA VAL A 248 6.21 21.90 8.56
C VAL A 248 7.21 21.65 9.67
N ASP A 249 8.25 20.85 9.42
CA ASP A 249 9.34 20.60 10.40
C ASP A 249 10.12 21.89 10.72
N ALA A 250 10.31 22.78 9.73
CA ALA A 250 10.99 24.05 9.91
C ALA A 250 10.14 25.11 10.64
N LEU A 251 8.82 24.95 10.75
CA LEU A 251 7.91 25.89 11.41
C LEU A 251 8.01 25.86 12.96
N GLY A 252 8.83 24.99 13.54
CA GLY A 252 8.93 24.82 14.99
C GLY A 252 7.67 24.20 15.62
N ALA A 253 6.91 23.43 14.83
CA ALA A 253 5.77 22.68 15.31
C ALA A 253 6.25 21.55 16.24
N THR A 254 5.64 21.42 17.42
CA THR A 254 6.02 20.42 18.43
C THR A 254 4.83 19.54 18.80
N LEU A 255 5.08 18.23 18.93
CA LEU A 255 4.09 17.29 19.48
C LEU A 255 4.03 17.43 20.98
N ALA A 256 2.90 17.89 21.51
CA ALA A 256 2.65 17.94 22.95
C ALA A 256 2.19 16.56 23.49
N SER A 257 1.54 15.76 22.61
CA SER A 257 1.17 14.35 22.85
C SER A 257 1.08 13.63 21.50
N ALA A 258 0.76 12.33 21.50
CA ALA A 258 0.60 11.55 20.26
C ALA A 258 -0.49 12.10 19.33
N ASP A 259 -1.47 12.79 19.87
CA ASP A 259 -2.66 13.33 19.20
C ASP A 259 -2.72 14.86 19.18
N THR A 260 -1.73 15.57 19.74
CA THR A 260 -1.76 17.03 19.88
C THR A 260 -0.47 17.67 19.34
N LEU A 261 -0.62 18.51 18.31
CA LEU A 261 0.46 19.30 17.71
C LEU A 261 0.25 20.78 18.05
N VAL A 262 1.31 21.45 18.48
CA VAL A 262 1.35 22.89 18.75
C VAL A 262 2.21 23.58 17.70
N VAL A 263 1.68 24.63 17.06
CA VAL A 263 2.35 25.38 16.00
C VAL A 263 2.39 26.84 16.34
N PRO A 264 3.56 27.51 16.42
CA PRO A 264 3.65 28.93 16.73
C PRO A 264 3.00 29.80 15.64
N VAL A 265 2.10 30.73 16.01
CA VAL A 265 1.45 31.66 15.04
C VAL A 265 2.48 32.56 14.38
N VAL A 266 3.54 32.96 15.08
CA VAL A 266 4.60 33.85 14.54
C VAL A 266 5.29 33.23 13.33
N ALA A 267 5.47 31.91 13.31
CA ALA A 267 6.04 31.19 12.18
C ALA A 267 5.11 31.20 10.92
N LEU A 268 3.85 31.59 11.09
CA LEU A 268 2.78 31.46 10.10
C LEU A 268 2.18 32.82 9.69
N GLY A 269 2.65 33.92 10.32
CA GLY A 269 1.98 35.24 10.25
C GLY A 269 1.96 35.93 8.89
N ALA A 270 2.74 35.44 7.90
CA ALA A 270 2.82 35.99 6.56
C ALA A 270 2.16 35.11 5.49
N LEU A 271 1.51 33.98 5.88
CA LEU A 271 0.97 33.01 4.95
C LEU A 271 -0.42 33.39 4.47
N GLY A 272 -0.64 33.31 3.16
CA GLY A 272 -1.94 33.45 2.53
C GLY A 272 -2.73 32.12 2.49
N ALA A 273 -3.95 32.19 1.96
CA ALA A 273 -4.82 31.01 1.88
C ALA A 273 -4.24 29.88 1.01
N ALA A 274 -3.39 30.19 0.04
CA ALA A 274 -2.74 29.20 -0.83
C ALA A 274 -1.75 28.32 -0.02
N GLU A 275 -0.91 28.95 0.79
CA GLU A 275 0.06 28.28 1.65
C GLU A 275 -0.66 27.45 2.74
N TRP A 276 -1.71 27.98 3.32
CA TRP A 276 -2.51 27.26 4.31
C TRP A 276 -3.17 25.99 3.75
N ARG A 277 -3.59 25.98 2.47
CA ARG A 277 -4.09 24.75 1.81
C ARG A 277 -3.05 23.64 1.75
N VAL A 278 -1.79 24.01 1.67
CA VAL A 278 -0.66 23.07 1.64
C VAL A 278 -0.30 22.58 3.04
N LEU A 279 -0.23 23.51 3.99
CA LEU A 279 0.32 23.23 5.33
C LEU A 279 -0.67 22.52 6.25
N TRP A 280 -1.98 22.89 6.23
CA TRP A 280 -2.96 22.26 7.11
C TRP A 280 -3.02 20.73 6.98
N PRO A 281 -3.07 20.15 5.77
CA PRO A 281 -3.03 18.69 5.64
C PRO A 281 -1.73 18.05 6.14
N ALA A 282 -0.61 18.79 6.06
CA ALA A 282 0.67 18.30 6.55
C ALA A 282 0.76 18.34 8.09
N LEU A 283 0.29 19.43 8.71
CA LEU A 283 0.20 19.60 10.15
C LEU A 283 -0.78 18.59 10.77
N ALA A 284 -1.99 18.47 10.21
CA ALA A 284 -3.00 17.53 10.70
C ALA A 284 -2.54 16.06 10.61
N ALA A 285 -1.77 15.71 9.58
CA ALA A 285 -1.21 14.37 9.44
C ALA A 285 -0.23 13.97 10.54
N ARG A 286 0.38 14.95 11.26
CA ARG A 286 1.29 14.67 12.39
C ARG A 286 0.54 14.07 13.60
N VAL A 287 -0.75 14.36 13.70
CA VAL A 287 -1.65 13.85 14.75
C VAL A 287 -2.68 12.84 14.19
N GLY A 288 -2.37 12.19 13.07
CA GLY A 288 -3.19 11.14 12.50
C GLY A 288 -4.45 11.59 11.74
N VAL A 289 -4.71 12.90 11.64
CA VAL A 289 -5.90 13.43 10.96
C VAL A 289 -5.69 13.53 9.45
N VAL A 290 -6.63 12.97 8.68
CA VAL A 290 -6.69 13.12 7.22
C VAL A 290 -7.79 14.14 6.90
N MET A 291 -7.40 15.28 6.34
CA MET A 291 -8.34 16.33 5.96
C MET A 291 -8.92 16.06 4.56
N ASP A 292 -10.24 16.20 4.43
CA ASP A 292 -10.90 16.27 3.14
C ASP A 292 -10.76 17.66 2.49
N ARG A 293 -11.11 17.74 1.20
CA ARG A 293 -10.98 19.01 0.44
C ARG A 293 -11.76 20.16 1.10
N ARG A 294 -12.99 19.91 1.56
CA ARG A 294 -13.83 20.94 2.22
C ARG A 294 -13.21 21.41 3.54
N GLY A 295 -12.67 20.49 4.33
CA GLY A 295 -11.96 20.80 5.59
C GLY A 295 -10.72 21.65 5.33
N ILE A 296 -9.94 21.33 4.29
CA ILE A 296 -8.76 22.10 3.89
C ILE A 296 -9.16 23.54 3.51
N GLU A 297 -10.16 23.71 2.64
CA GLU A 297 -10.62 25.05 2.22
C GLU A 297 -11.14 25.88 3.39
N ARG A 298 -11.96 25.28 4.27
CA ARG A 298 -12.47 25.99 5.46
C ARG A 298 -11.35 26.41 6.40
N ALA A 299 -10.39 25.51 6.68
CA ALA A 299 -9.28 25.80 7.56
C ALA A 299 -8.35 26.87 6.98
N ALA A 300 -8.08 26.82 5.66
CA ALA A 300 -7.25 27.80 4.97
C ALA A 300 -7.91 29.21 4.93
N ALA A 301 -9.21 29.28 4.72
CA ALA A 301 -9.94 30.55 4.76
C ALA A 301 -10.04 31.13 6.18
N TRP A 302 -10.15 30.30 7.21
CA TRP A 302 -10.27 30.72 8.60
C TRP A 302 -8.95 31.18 9.20
N ALA A 303 -7.83 30.54 8.91
CA ALA A 303 -6.54 30.74 9.57
C ALA A 303 -6.05 32.20 9.59
N PRO A 304 -6.09 32.98 8.51
CA PRO A 304 -5.62 34.38 8.51
C PRO A 304 -6.41 35.30 9.45
N SER A 305 -7.68 34.97 9.72
CA SER A 305 -8.58 35.77 10.59
C SER A 305 -8.80 35.14 11.96
N ALA A 306 -8.11 34.04 12.27
CA ALA A 306 -8.30 33.34 13.51
C ALA A 306 -7.97 34.20 14.73
N ARG A 307 -8.85 34.20 15.74
CA ARG A 307 -8.70 34.94 16.99
C ARG A 307 -8.50 33.95 18.14
N ARG A 308 -7.92 34.43 19.25
CA ARG A 308 -7.81 33.66 20.48
C ARG A 308 -9.16 33.09 20.89
N GLY A 309 -9.20 31.79 21.18
CA GLY A 309 -10.40 31.03 21.50
C GLY A 309 -11.22 30.54 20.29
N GLY A 310 -10.87 30.99 19.07
CA GLY A 310 -11.49 30.48 17.85
C GLY A 310 -11.05 29.04 17.56
N SER A 311 -11.96 28.26 17.00
CA SER A 311 -11.67 26.87 16.60
C SER A 311 -12.44 26.44 15.36
N ILE A 312 -11.93 25.41 14.68
CA ILE A 312 -12.56 24.79 13.52
C ILE A 312 -12.49 23.26 13.66
N GLN A 313 -13.62 22.59 13.41
CA GLN A 313 -13.69 21.14 13.37
C GLN A 313 -13.23 20.63 12.01
N LEU A 314 -12.46 19.55 12.02
CA LEU A 314 -11.97 18.84 10.86
C LEU A 314 -12.81 17.57 10.61
N SER A 315 -12.82 17.11 9.37
CA SER A 315 -13.35 15.78 9.04
C SER A 315 -12.55 14.71 9.80
N GLY A 316 -13.23 13.68 10.28
CA GLY A 316 -12.59 12.60 11.07
C GLY A 316 -12.37 12.92 12.54
N GLY A 317 -13.05 13.95 13.09
CA GLY A 317 -13.07 14.24 14.53
C GLY A 317 -11.93 15.12 15.03
N GLY A 318 -10.98 15.48 14.17
CA GLY A 318 -9.91 16.40 14.55
C GLY A 318 -10.37 17.86 14.68
N ARG A 319 -9.58 18.70 15.36
CA ARG A 319 -9.89 20.10 15.62
C ARG A 319 -8.63 20.98 15.56
N ILE A 320 -8.77 22.21 15.07
CA ILE A 320 -7.74 23.24 15.16
C ILE A 320 -8.26 24.35 16.06
N GLU A 321 -7.46 24.79 17.04
CA GLU A 321 -7.76 25.89 17.96
C GLU A 321 -6.71 26.97 17.83
N CYS A 322 -7.10 28.24 17.91
CA CYS A 322 -6.19 29.38 18.00
C CYS A 322 -6.12 29.89 19.44
N THR A 323 -4.94 29.84 20.07
CA THR A 323 -4.71 30.39 21.42
C THR A 323 -4.31 31.87 21.40
N GLY A 324 -4.10 32.44 20.19
CA GLY A 324 -3.56 33.78 19.95
C GLY A 324 -2.02 33.78 19.78
N ARG A 325 -1.30 32.84 20.36
CA ARG A 325 0.14 32.65 20.15
C ARG A 325 0.49 31.39 19.37
N THR A 326 -0.40 30.39 19.43
CA THR A 326 -0.21 29.11 18.74
C THR A 326 -1.52 28.64 18.11
N PHE A 327 -1.41 27.81 17.07
CA PHE A 327 -2.47 26.89 16.68
C PHE A 327 -2.21 25.55 17.37
N VAL A 328 -3.25 24.96 17.91
CA VAL A 328 -3.25 23.62 18.48
C VAL A 328 -4.07 22.73 17.58
N VAL A 329 -3.44 21.74 16.97
CA VAL A 329 -4.11 20.75 16.14
C VAL A 329 -4.26 19.48 16.97
N ARG A 330 -5.50 19.05 17.17
CA ARG A 330 -5.82 17.82 17.90
C ARG A 330 -6.34 16.74 16.98
N GLY A 331 -5.85 15.54 17.16
CA GLY A 331 -6.44 14.32 16.60
C GLY A 331 -7.78 14.00 17.22
N ASN A 332 -8.32 12.85 16.86
CA ASN A 332 -9.55 12.36 17.48
C ASN A 332 -9.19 11.67 18.81
N ASP A 333 -9.81 12.07 19.91
CA ASP A 333 -9.67 11.43 21.25
C ASP A 333 -10.24 9.99 21.30
N ALA A 334 -10.77 9.49 20.20
CA ALA A 334 -11.39 8.19 20.09
C ALA A 334 -10.60 7.25 19.19
N ALA A 335 -9.47 6.73 19.69
CA ALA A 335 -9.03 5.36 19.40
C ALA A 335 -7.96 4.97 20.42
N PRO A 336 -8.22 4.00 21.30
CA PRO A 336 -7.18 3.22 21.90
C PRO A 336 -6.47 2.36 20.84
#